data_64dc4667785e9dbd5753285ea7bcc25b
#
_entry.id   64dc4667785e9dbd5753285ea7bcc25b
#
_cell.length_a   1.000
_cell.length_b   1.000
_cell.length_c   1.000
_cell.angle_alpha   90.00
_cell.angle_beta   90.00
_cell.angle_gamma   90.00
#
_symmetry.space_group_name_H-M   'P 1'
#
loop_
_entity.id
_entity.type
_entity.pdbx_description
1 polymer ?
#
loop_
_entity_poly.entity_id
_entity_poly.type
_entity_poly.pdbx_seq_one_letter_code
_entity_poly.pdbx_strand_id
1 'polypeptide(L)'
;MPQFTAMDDDCQVIAVAGRTGFAHYSINSRRWRLFGNESQEKDFIVTGGMMWWRTYVVMGCYNLNEMSDELRVYNSDAKLDDSTCKKIKMGAQIIQINGNGHETILYTSDNIITIYSLEVDKAASKLPS
;
A
#
# COMPACT_ATOMS: atom_id res chain seq x y z
N MET A 1 16.35 2.00 8.61
CA MET A 1 15.95 3.33 8.14
C MET A 1 14.73 3.25 7.24
N PRO A 2 13.71 4.06 7.46
CA PRO A 2 12.55 4.03 6.58
C PRO A 2 12.90 4.54 5.18
N GLN A 3 12.33 3.89 4.16
CA GLN A 3 12.56 4.24 2.76
C GLN A 3 11.43 5.09 2.19
N PHE A 4 10.23 4.91 2.68
CA PHE A 4 9.05 5.67 2.26
C PHE A 4 8.17 5.95 3.46
N THR A 5 7.52 7.10 3.44
CA THR A 5 6.52 7.46 4.44
C THR A 5 5.35 8.11 3.74
N ALA A 6 4.17 7.97 4.33
CA ALA A 6 2.97 8.64 3.83
C ALA A 6 2.02 8.90 4.99
N MET A 7 1.52 10.13 5.05
CA MET A 7 0.55 10.53 6.06
C MET A 7 -0.83 10.65 5.41
N ASP A 8 -1.88 10.23 6.11
CA ASP A 8 -3.23 10.35 5.60
C ASP A 8 -3.69 11.82 5.59
N ASP A 9 -4.82 12.08 4.92
CA ASP A 9 -5.31 13.45 4.73
C ASP A 9 -5.64 14.16 6.05
N ASP A 10 -6.07 13.41 7.05
CA ASP A 10 -6.40 13.96 8.36
C ASP A 10 -5.19 14.10 9.27
N CYS A 11 -4.02 13.72 8.81
CA CYS A 11 -2.77 13.75 9.59
C CYS A 11 -2.86 12.93 10.88
N GLN A 12 -3.58 11.81 10.84
CA GLN A 12 -3.81 10.97 12.01
C GLN A 12 -3.03 9.65 11.96
N VAL A 13 -2.66 9.17 10.76
CA VAL A 13 -1.99 7.90 10.59
C VAL A 13 -0.81 8.07 9.64
N ILE A 14 0.34 7.55 10.04
CA ILE A 14 1.56 7.59 9.22
C ILE A 14 1.94 6.16 8.85
N ALA A 15 2.05 5.90 7.56
CA ALA A 15 2.58 4.63 7.05
C ALA A 15 4.08 4.78 6.82
N VAL A 16 4.84 3.77 7.23
CA VAL A 16 6.31 3.79 7.15
C VAL A 16 6.77 2.47 6.55
N ALA A 17 7.48 2.54 5.43
CA ALA A 17 8.07 1.37 4.80
C ALA A 17 9.54 1.29 5.16
N GLY A 18 9.97 0.12 5.65
CA GLY A 18 11.36 -0.14 5.96
C GLY A 18 12.05 -0.95 4.87
N ARG A 19 12.98 -1.81 5.27
CA ARG A 19 13.69 -2.71 4.35
C ARG A 19 12.75 -3.68 3.66
N THR A 20 11.84 -4.24 4.43
CA THR A 20 10.77 -5.12 3.94
C THR A 20 9.48 -4.71 4.63
N GLY A 21 8.36 -4.90 3.93
CA GLY A 21 7.06 -4.60 4.49
C GLY A 21 6.85 -3.15 4.87
N PHE A 22 5.84 -2.92 5.66
CA PHE A 22 5.55 -1.60 6.21
C PHE A 22 4.81 -1.73 7.55
N ALA A 23 4.70 -0.61 8.25
CA ALA A 23 3.91 -0.49 9.46
C ALA A 23 3.16 0.85 9.42
N HIS A 24 2.13 1.02 10.24
CA HIS A 24 1.54 2.33 10.39
C HIS A 24 1.34 2.69 11.86
N TYR A 25 1.44 3.98 12.12
CA TYR A 25 1.35 4.55 13.46
C TYR A 25 0.15 5.47 13.54
N SER A 26 -0.72 5.25 14.54
CA SER A 26 -1.86 6.12 14.80
C SER A 26 -1.45 7.17 15.82
N ILE A 27 -1.56 8.44 15.46
CA ILE A 27 -1.16 9.55 16.32
C ILE A 27 -2.10 9.65 17.53
N ASN A 28 -3.40 9.49 17.31
CA ASN A 28 -4.38 9.60 18.39
C ASN A 28 -4.24 8.52 19.45
N SER A 29 -4.12 7.27 19.03
CA SER A 29 -4.00 6.15 19.94
C SER A 29 -2.56 5.90 20.40
N ARG A 30 -1.59 6.53 19.71
CA ARG A 30 -0.15 6.34 19.96
C ARG A 30 0.27 4.90 19.85
N ARG A 31 -0.29 4.18 18.88
CA ARG A 31 -0.02 2.76 18.69
C ARG A 31 0.46 2.48 17.29
N TRP A 32 1.41 1.56 17.20
CA TRP A 32 1.87 0.99 15.95
C TRP A 32 0.98 -0.20 15.59
N ARG A 33 0.71 -0.33 14.31
CA ARG A 33 0.11 -1.56 13.78
C ARG A 33 1.14 -2.23 12.87
N LEU A 34 1.53 -3.44 13.25
CA LEU A 34 2.54 -4.22 12.58
C LEU A 34 1.91 -5.49 12.02
N PHE A 35 2.63 -6.16 11.09
CA PHE A 35 2.21 -7.48 10.66
C PHE A 35 2.31 -8.45 11.85
N GLY A 36 1.26 -9.25 12.05
CA GLY A 36 1.27 -10.29 13.07
C GLY A 36 2.13 -11.48 12.68
N ASN A 37 2.48 -11.58 11.41
CA ASN A 37 3.28 -12.67 10.85
C ASN A 37 4.54 -12.10 10.21
N GLU A 38 5.69 -12.40 10.79
CA GLU A 38 6.97 -11.89 10.34
C GLU A 38 7.30 -12.32 8.91
N SER A 39 6.89 -13.52 8.51
CA SER A 39 7.17 -13.98 7.15
C SER A 39 6.38 -13.18 6.11
N GLN A 40 5.18 -12.73 6.42
CA GLN A 40 4.42 -11.86 5.52
C GLN A 40 5.08 -10.48 5.39
N GLU A 41 5.60 -9.95 6.48
CA GLU A 41 6.33 -8.68 6.45
C GLU A 41 7.56 -8.76 5.56
N LYS A 42 8.23 -9.91 5.55
CA LYS A 42 9.45 -10.12 4.77
C LYS A 42 9.19 -10.53 3.33
N ASP A 43 7.92 -10.69 2.92
CA ASP A 43 7.57 -11.17 1.59
C ASP A 43 7.70 -10.09 0.52
N PHE A 44 7.77 -8.84 0.88
CA PHE A 44 7.77 -7.77 -0.12
C PHE A 44 8.55 -6.55 0.33
N ILE A 45 8.92 -5.74 -0.66
CA ILE A 45 9.60 -4.45 -0.47
C ILE A 45 8.74 -3.38 -1.11
N VAL A 46 8.56 -2.25 -0.43
CA VAL A 46 7.92 -1.08 -1.03
C VAL A 46 8.97 -0.37 -1.88
N THR A 47 8.74 -0.31 -3.18
CA THR A 47 9.71 0.22 -4.16
C THR A 47 9.21 1.45 -4.89
N GLY A 48 7.90 1.64 -4.99
CA GLY A 48 7.29 2.68 -5.81
C GLY A 48 6.59 3.79 -5.05
N GLY A 49 6.73 3.80 -3.74
CA GLY A 49 6.08 4.81 -2.92
C GLY A 49 4.77 4.35 -2.32
N MET A 50 4.15 5.24 -1.57
CA MET A 50 2.93 4.97 -0.82
C MET A 50 2.02 6.17 -0.91
N MET A 51 0.70 5.92 -0.88
CA MET A 51 -0.30 6.97 -0.77
C MET A 51 -1.49 6.46 0.05
N TRP A 52 -2.22 7.40 0.64
CA TRP A 52 -3.47 7.09 1.33
C TRP A 52 -4.66 7.41 0.46
N TRP A 53 -5.66 6.56 0.52
CA TRP A 53 -6.97 6.82 -0.02
C TRP A 53 -7.98 6.41 1.04
N ARG A 54 -8.62 7.38 1.68
CA ARG A 54 -9.47 7.17 2.85
C ARG A 54 -8.70 6.38 3.93
N THR A 55 -9.19 5.22 4.34
CA THR A 55 -8.52 4.37 5.34
C THR A 55 -7.58 3.34 4.71
N TYR A 56 -7.41 3.39 3.38
CA TYR A 56 -6.56 2.44 2.68
C TYR A 56 -5.20 3.06 2.36
N VAL A 57 -4.17 2.26 2.52
CA VAL A 57 -2.83 2.63 2.05
C VAL A 57 -2.51 1.84 0.78
N VAL A 58 -2.11 2.56 -0.26
CA VAL A 58 -1.80 2.02 -1.59
C VAL A 58 -0.31 2.16 -1.81
N MET A 59 0.35 1.09 -2.26
CA MET A 59 1.81 1.11 -2.39
C MET A 59 2.28 0.29 -3.58
N GLY A 60 3.36 0.74 -4.21
CA GLY A 60 4.05 -0.01 -5.26
C GLY A 60 5.11 -0.90 -4.63
N CYS A 61 5.05 -2.19 -4.91
CA CYS A 61 5.84 -3.19 -4.23
C CYS A 61 6.53 -4.16 -5.18
N TYR A 62 7.56 -4.82 -4.67
CA TYR A 62 8.16 -5.97 -5.30
C TYR A 62 7.94 -7.19 -4.41
N ASN A 63 7.32 -8.23 -4.96
CA ASN A 63 7.06 -9.47 -4.25
C ASN A 63 8.30 -10.36 -4.31
N LEU A 64 8.91 -10.62 -3.17
CA LEU A 64 10.17 -11.37 -3.11
C LEU A 64 9.98 -12.86 -3.38
N ASN A 65 8.81 -13.40 -3.07
CA ASN A 65 8.53 -14.83 -3.30
C ASN A 65 8.23 -15.12 -4.77
N GLU A 66 7.44 -14.25 -5.39
CA GLU A 66 7.04 -14.43 -6.79
C GLU A 66 7.98 -13.72 -7.76
N MET A 67 8.89 -12.91 -7.25
CA MET A 67 9.85 -12.13 -8.05
C MET A 67 9.12 -11.27 -9.10
N SER A 68 8.10 -10.56 -8.66
CA SER A 68 7.29 -9.74 -9.55
C SER A 68 6.85 -8.45 -8.88
N ASP A 69 6.63 -7.43 -9.71
CA ASP A 69 6.12 -6.15 -9.24
C ASP A 69 4.61 -6.21 -9.04
N GLU A 70 4.12 -5.50 -8.05
CA GLU A 70 2.68 -5.51 -7.76
C GLU A 70 2.28 -4.22 -7.05
N LEU A 71 0.99 -3.89 -7.19
CA LEU A 71 0.35 -2.85 -6.41
C LEU A 71 -0.33 -3.54 -5.23
N ARG A 72 -0.09 -3.10 -4.01
CA ARG A 72 -0.75 -3.63 -2.82
C ARG A 72 -1.62 -2.56 -2.19
N VAL A 73 -2.77 -2.99 -1.68
CA VAL A 73 -3.70 -2.10 -0.96
C VAL A 73 -4.06 -2.75 0.36
N TYR A 74 -3.82 -2.03 1.44
CA TYR A 74 -4.14 -2.48 2.80
C TYR A 74 -5.13 -1.54 3.44
N ASN A 75 -6.07 -2.08 4.21
CA ASN A 75 -6.99 -1.27 5.01
C ASN A 75 -6.39 -1.03 6.39
N SER A 76 -6.21 0.22 6.77
CA SER A 76 -5.63 0.57 8.07
C SER A 76 -6.51 0.19 9.27
N ASP A 77 -7.81 0.00 9.05
CA ASP A 77 -8.73 -0.42 10.09
C ASP A 77 -8.74 -1.94 10.31
N ALA A 78 -8.07 -2.68 9.44
CA ALA A 78 -7.98 -4.13 9.53
C ALA A 78 -6.59 -4.56 10.00
N LYS A 79 -6.46 -5.82 10.38
CA LYS A 79 -5.17 -6.42 10.66
C LYS A 79 -4.26 -6.34 9.44
N LEU A 80 -2.99 -6.11 9.65
CA LEU A 80 -2.00 -6.21 8.57
C LEU A 80 -1.73 -7.68 8.31
N ASP A 81 -2.35 -8.19 7.25
CA ASP A 81 -2.37 -9.59 6.90
C ASP A 81 -2.65 -9.73 5.41
N ASP A 82 -2.10 -10.75 4.78
CA ASP A 82 -2.34 -11.01 3.35
C ASP A 82 -3.81 -11.29 3.05
N SER A 83 -4.57 -11.80 4.02
CA SER A 83 -6.00 -12.06 3.82
C SER A 83 -6.83 -10.80 3.65
N THR A 84 -6.32 -9.66 4.11
CA THR A 84 -7.00 -8.36 4.01
C THR A 84 -6.35 -7.45 2.97
N CYS A 85 -5.38 -7.94 2.24
CA CYS A 85 -4.62 -7.19 1.25
C CYS A 85 -5.12 -7.50 -0.15
N LYS A 86 -5.30 -6.46 -0.97
CA LYS A 86 -5.52 -6.62 -2.40
C LYS A 86 -4.19 -6.44 -3.12
N LYS A 87 -3.88 -7.39 -4.00
CA LYS A 87 -2.66 -7.38 -4.81
C LYS A 87 -3.02 -7.35 -6.28
N ILE A 88 -2.39 -6.45 -7.03
CA ILE A 88 -2.57 -6.35 -8.48
C ILE A 88 -1.18 -6.51 -9.11
N LYS A 89 -0.99 -7.55 -9.91
CA LYS A 89 0.28 -7.77 -10.60
C LYS A 89 0.52 -6.70 -11.65
N MET A 90 1.76 -6.25 -11.71
CA MET A 90 2.20 -5.24 -12.67
C MET A 90 3.23 -5.85 -13.61
N GLY A 91 3.25 -5.38 -14.86
CA GLY A 91 4.24 -5.85 -15.85
C GLY A 91 5.60 -5.18 -15.72
N ALA A 92 5.72 -4.14 -14.90
CA ALA A 92 6.93 -3.38 -14.71
C ALA A 92 6.97 -2.77 -13.32
N GLN A 93 8.15 -2.31 -12.90
CA GLN A 93 8.32 -1.70 -11.59
C GLN A 93 7.55 -0.37 -11.51
N ILE A 94 6.82 -0.19 -10.43
CA ILE A 94 6.17 1.09 -10.13
C ILE A 94 7.25 2.04 -9.61
N ILE A 95 7.44 3.16 -10.31
CA ILE A 95 8.44 4.15 -9.95
C ILE A 95 7.84 5.23 -9.07
N GLN A 96 6.60 5.61 -9.35
CA GLN A 96 5.93 6.68 -8.60
C GLN A 96 4.44 6.43 -8.54
N ILE A 97 3.86 6.75 -7.38
CA ILE A 97 2.43 6.68 -7.13
C ILE A 97 1.95 8.08 -6.74
N ASN A 98 0.82 8.49 -7.32
CA ASN A 98 0.16 9.72 -6.93
C ASN A 98 -1.34 9.49 -6.84
N GLY A 99 -2.01 10.24 -6.00
CA GLY A 99 -3.45 10.12 -5.81
C GLY A 99 -4.17 11.40 -6.22
N ASN A 100 -5.38 11.23 -6.73
CA ASN A 100 -6.24 12.35 -7.09
C ASN A 100 -7.70 11.93 -6.86
N GLY A 101 -8.23 12.30 -5.67
CA GLY A 101 -9.63 12.00 -5.34
C GLY A 101 -9.91 10.51 -5.29
N HIS A 102 -10.51 10.00 -6.36
CA HIS A 102 -10.89 8.59 -6.45
C HIS A 102 -9.96 7.77 -7.35
N GLU A 103 -8.82 8.34 -7.71
CA GLU A 103 -7.92 7.69 -8.65
C GLU A 103 -6.52 7.59 -8.09
N THR A 104 -5.84 6.50 -8.43
CA THR A 104 -4.40 6.39 -8.22
C THR A 104 -3.70 6.36 -9.56
N ILE A 105 -2.64 7.13 -9.68
CA ILE A 105 -1.87 7.29 -10.91
C ILE A 105 -0.52 6.65 -10.70
N LEU A 106 -0.17 5.70 -11.56
CA LEU A 106 1.09 4.97 -11.48
C LEU A 106 1.96 5.30 -12.67
N TYR A 107 3.24 5.57 -12.41
CA TYR A 107 4.25 5.65 -13.44
C TYR A 107 5.17 4.46 -13.29
N THR A 108 5.32 3.67 -14.34
CA THR A 108 6.09 2.43 -14.31
C THR A 108 7.37 2.54 -15.15
N SER A 109 8.30 1.61 -14.91
CA SER A 109 9.65 1.65 -15.51
C SER A 109 9.65 1.48 -17.03
N ASP A 110 8.56 1.02 -17.62
CA ASP A 110 8.39 0.93 -19.08
C ASP A 110 7.80 2.20 -19.68
N ASN A 111 7.80 3.31 -18.94
CA ASN A 111 7.31 4.63 -19.36
C ASN A 111 5.79 4.65 -19.61
N ILE A 112 5.04 3.82 -18.90
CA ILE A 112 3.58 3.78 -19.00
C ILE A 112 2.98 4.48 -17.79
N ILE A 113 1.95 5.29 -18.03
CA ILE A 113 1.14 5.89 -16.97
C ILE A 113 -0.18 5.12 -16.94
N THR A 114 -0.49 4.57 -15.78
CA THR A 114 -1.72 3.81 -15.57
C THR A 114 -2.56 4.50 -14.51
N ILE A 115 -3.86 4.60 -14.76
CA ILE A 115 -4.80 5.21 -13.84
C ILE A 115 -5.81 4.16 -13.40
N TYR A 116 -5.90 3.94 -12.09
CA TYR A 116 -6.90 3.06 -11.50
C TYR A 116 -7.94 3.85 -10.75
N SER A 117 -9.21 3.51 -10.93
CA SER A 117 -10.27 4.04 -10.11
C SER A 117 -10.30 3.33 -8.77
N LEU A 118 -10.47 4.11 -7.71
CA LEU A 118 -10.52 3.58 -6.35
C LEU A 118 -11.97 3.59 -5.89
N GLU A 119 -12.53 2.39 -5.67
CA GLU A 119 -13.89 2.21 -5.23
C GLU A 119 -13.94 1.17 -4.11
N VAL A 120 -14.85 1.39 -3.18
CA VAL A 120 -15.14 0.40 -2.14
C VAL A 120 -16.40 -0.34 -2.53
N ASP A 121 -16.34 -1.67 -2.56
CA ASP A 121 -17.52 -2.50 -2.78
C ASP A 121 -18.41 -2.45 -1.55
N LYS A 122 -19.49 -1.69 -1.65
CA LYS A 122 -20.41 -1.48 -0.54
C LYS A 122 -21.16 -2.75 -0.12
N ALA A 123 -21.42 -3.63 -1.07
CA ALA A 123 -22.21 -4.83 -0.80
C ALA A 123 -21.42 -5.87 -0.01
N ALA A 124 -20.12 -5.95 -0.24
CA ALA A 124 -19.26 -6.98 0.37
C ALA A 124 -18.18 -6.40 1.26
N SER A 125 -18.11 -5.08 1.43
CA SER A 125 -17.07 -4.39 2.20
C SER A 125 -15.66 -4.80 1.78
N LYS A 126 -15.48 -4.99 0.48
CA LYS A 126 -14.19 -5.40 -0.08
C LYS A 126 -13.26 -4.22 -0.27
N LEU A 127 -11.98 -4.51 -0.48
CA LEU A 127 -10.98 -3.51 -0.80
C LEU A 127 -11.29 -2.82 -2.13
N PRO A 128 -10.73 -1.61 -2.35
CA PRO A 128 -10.92 -0.91 -3.63
C PRO A 128 -10.40 -1.72 -4.81
N SER A 129 -11.00 -1.53 -5.93
CA SER A 129 -10.57 -2.20 -7.16
C SER A 129 -9.88 -1.23 -8.10
#